data_0bd47d6e810fef86155f732bb1cb2b64
#
_entry.id   0bd47d6e810fef86155f732bb1cb2b64
#
_cell.length_a   1.000
_cell.length_b   1.000
_cell.length_c   1.000
_cell.angle_alpha   90.00
_cell.angle_beta   90.00
_cell.angle_gamma   90.00
#
_symmetry.space_group_name_H-M   'P 1'
#
loop_
_entity.id
_entity.type
_entity.pdbx_description
1 polymer ?
#
loop_
_entity_poly.entity_id
_entity_poly.type
_entity_poly.pdbx_seq_one_letter_code
_entity_poly.pdbx_strand_id
1 'polypeptide(L)'
;MQITKQLAIFLDNRPGMLARLADALAEAKINIYAITTSDTVDHSVIRLVVNDYRKALHVFEEHGTLVVEDDILMIDGSNKPGELARLAHKLADAGVNIEYCYSATPPDAKKGLMIMRVSNPNKALKVLNS
;
A
#
# COMPACT_ATOMS: atom_id res chain seq x y z
N MET A 1 11.47 8.71 1.54
CA MET A 1 10.01 8.53 1.39
C MET A 1 9.52 9.18 0.11
N GLN A 2 8.43 8.67 -0.43
CA GLN A 2 7.91 9.12 -1.72
C GLN A 2 6.41 8.90 -1.82
N ILE A 3 5.78 9.63 -2.72
CA ILE A 3 4.40 9.38 -3.13
C ILE A 3 4.46 8.36 -4.26
N THR A 4 3.64 7.31 -4.17
CA THR A 4 3.53 6.29 -5.21
C THR A 4 2.07 5.86 -5.37
N LYS A 5 1.80 5.09 -6.42
CA LYS A 5 0.45 4.58 -6.65
C LYS A 5 0.24 3.27 -5.92
N GLN A 6 -0.90 3.16 -5.28
CA GLN A 6 -1.40 1.91 -4.73
C GLN A 6 -2.58 1.47 -5.57
N LEU A 7 -2.66 0.18 -5.85
CA LEU A 7 -3.78 -0.41 -6.56
C LEU A 7 -4.68 -1.13 -5.58
N ALA A 8 -5.96 -0.81 -5.59
CA ALA A 8 -6.97 -1.53 -4.82
C ALA A 8 -7.79 -2.39 -5.78
N ILE A 9 -7.87 -3.68 -5.48
CA ILE A 9 -8.52 -4.67 -6.33
C ILE A 9 -9.61 -5.35 -5.52
N PHE A 10 -10.73 -5.61 -6.19
CA PHE A 10 -11.90 -6.24 -5.57
C PHE A 10 -12.04 -7.65 -6.11
N LEU A 11 -11.91 -8.65 -5.23
CA LEU A 11 -12.02 -10.06 -5.58
C LEU A 11 -13.10 -10.75 -4.75
N ASP A 12 -13.65 -11.85 -5.29
CA ASP A 12 -14.51 -12.72 -4.50
C ASP A 12 -13.69 -13.35 -3.37
N ASN A 13 -14.28 -13.44 -2.19
CA ASN A 13 -13.63 -14.05 -1.03
C ASN A 13 -13.85 -15.55 -1.05
N ARG A 14 -13.03 -16.27 -1.82
CA ARG A 14 -13.09 -17.73 -1.96
C ARG A 14 -11.70 -18.31 -2.25
N PRO A 15 -11.51 -19.62 -2.00
CA PRO A 15 -10.21 -20.26 -2.22
C PRO A 15 -9.69 -20.06 -3.65
N GLY A 16 -8.40 -19.79 -3.77
CA GLY A 16 -7.70 -19.68 -5.04
C GLY A 16 -7.71 -18.30 -5.70
N MET A 17 -8.52 -17.36 -5.21
CA MET A 17 -8.60 -16.03 -5.84
C MET A 17 -7.30 -15.24 -5.69
N LEU A 18 -6.72 -15.24 -4.50
CA LEU A 18 -5.44 -14.58 -4.28
C LEU A 18 -4.32 -15.27 -5.06
N ALA A 19 -4.34 -16.59 -5.13
CA ALA A 19 -3.35 -17.35 -5.90
C ALA A 19 -3.37 -16.98 -7.38
N ARG A 20 -4.55 -16.84 -7.97
CA ARG A 20 -4.71 -16.43 -9.38
C ARG A 20 -4.18 -15.03 -9.62
N LEU A 21 -4.45 -14.11 -8.70
CA LEU A 21 -3.94 -12.76 -8.76
C LEU A 21 -2.40 -12.75 -8.72
N ALA A 22 -1.84 -13.48 -7.76
CA ALA A 22 -0.40 -13.58 -7.59
C ALA A 22 0.28 -14.22 -8.81
N ASP A 23 -0.33 -15.25 -9.40
CA ASP A 23 0.17 -15.88 -10.61
C ASP A 23 0.21 -14.90 -11.78
N ALA A 24 -0.84 -14.12 -11.97
CA ALA A 24 -0.90 -13.13 -13.05
C ALA A 24 0.22 -12.09 -12.93
N LEU A 25 0.49 -11.62 -11.72
CA LEU A 25 1.58 -10.68 -11.46
C LEU A 25 2.95 -11.34 -11.68
N ALA A 26 3.11 -12.58 -11.24
CA ALA A 26 4.36 -13.33 -11.41
C ALA A 26 4.69 -13.56 -12.88
N GLU A 27 3.70 -13.96 -13.67
CA GLU A 27 3.86 -14.16 -15.12
C GLU A 27 4.30 -12.87 -15.83
N ALA A 28 3.80 -11.73 -15.37
CA ALA A 28 4.17 -10.42 -15.90
C ALA A 28 5.47 -9.88 -15.30
N LYS A 29 6.13 -10.64 -14.40
CA LYS A 29 7.37 -10.27 -13.73
C LYS A 29 7.23 -9.00 -12.89
N ILE A 30 6.09 -8.86 -12.25
CA ILE A 30 5.80 -7.72 -11.36
C ILE A 30 6.09 -8.15 -9.93
N ASN A 31 6.90 -7.34 -9.23
CA ASN A 31 7.23 -7.58 -7.83
C ASN A 31 6.32 -6.78 -6.91
N ILE A 32 5.88 -7.42 -5.84
CA ILE A 32 5.00 -6.83 -4.83
C ILE A 32 5.86 -6.30 -3.69
N TYR A 33 5.81 -4.99 -3.44
CA TYR A 33 6.51 -4.38 -2.32
C TYR A 33 5.69 -4.37 -1.05
N ALA A 34 4.38 -4.22 -1.17
CA ALA A 34 3.48 -4.23 -0.03
C ALA A 34 2.13 -4.76 -0.47
N ILE A 35 1.49 -5.51 0.41
CA ILE A 35 0.15 -6.04 0.17
C ILE A 35 -0.60 -6.09 1.50
N THR A 36 -1.87 -5.72 1.45
CA THR A 36 -2.78 -5.95 2.55
C THR A 36 -4.13 -6.38 2.00
N THR A 37 -4.82 -7.21 2.74
CA THR A 37 -6.14 -7.69 2.36
C THR A 37 -7.11 -7.39 3.48
N SER A 38 -8.31 -6.97 3.12
CA SER A 38 -9.41 -6.85 4.06
C SER A 38 -10.61 -7.56 3.48
N ASP A 39 -11.35 -8.24 4.32
CA ASP A 39 -12.48 -9.05 3.89
C ASP A 39 -13.81 -8.48 4.38
N THR A 40 -14.82 -8.66 3.54
CA THR A 40 -16.21 -8.62 3.92
C THR A 40 -16.75 -10.03 3.70
N VAL A 41 -18.04 -10.26 3.96
CA VAL A 41 -18.63 -11.60 3.82
C VAL A 41 -18.41 -12.19 2.42
N ASP A 42 -18.60 -11.39 1.37
CA ASP A 42 -18.59 -11.87 -0.01
C ASP A 42 -17.37 -11.42 -0.82
N HIS A 43 -16.65 -10.40 -0.37
CA HIS A 43 -15.59 -9.77 -1.14
C HIS A 43 -14.34 -9.54 -0.32
N SER A 44 -13.21 -9.51 -1.01
CA SER A 44 -11.94 -9.05 -0.44
C SER A 44 -11.48 -7.82 -1.18
N VAL A 45 -10.96 -6.84 -0.44
CA VAL A 45 -10.26 -5.70 -1.01
C VAL A 45 -8.77 -5.94 -0.81
N ILE A 46 -8.04 -5.99 -1.90
CA ILE A 46 -6.60 -6.23 -1.89
C ILE A 46 -5.91 -4.94 -2.30
N ARG A 47 -5.05 -4.41 -1.42
CA ARG A 47 -4.26 -3.23 -1.71
C ARG A 47 -2.83 -3.63 -1.98
N LEU A 48 -2.29 -3.16 -3.10
CA LEU A 48 -0.98 -3.55 -3.62
C LEU A 48 -0.13 -2.32 -3.93
N VAL A 49 1.13 -2.39 -3.53
CA VAL A 49 2.16 -1.49 -4.03
C VAL A 49 3.18 -2.35 -4.77
N VAL A 50 3.38 -2.07 -6.04
CA VAL A 50 4.21 -2.90 -6.92
C VAL A 50 5.31 -2.05 -7.57
N ASN A 51 6.30 -2.72 -8.16
CA ASN A 51 7.40 -2.02 -8.83
C ASN A 51 6.99 -1.32 -10.12
N ASP A 52 5.95 -1.80 -10.79
CA ASP A 52 5.46 -1.25 -12.06
C ASP A 52 3.93 -1.25 -12.06
N TYR A 53 3.34 -0.18 -11.53
CA TYR A 53 1.89 -0.11 -11.39
C TYR A 53 1.15 -0.03 -12.73
N ARG A 54 1.75 0.58 -13.74
CA ARG A 54 1.12 0.69 -15.07
C ARG A 54 0.99 -0.67 -15.73
N LYS A 55 2.03 -1.48 -15.62
CA LYS A 55 2.01 -2.85 -16.12
C LYS A 55 0.99 -3.69 -15.36
N ALA A 56 0.93 -3.53 -14.04
CA ALA A 56 -0.04 -4.22 -13.20
C ALA A 56 -1.47 -3.84 -13.58
N LEU A 57 -1.75 -2.55 -13.80
CA LEU A 57 -3.05 -2.09 -14.27
C LEU A 57 -3.46 -2.80 -15.57
N HIS A 58 -2.55 -2.88 -16.51
CA HIS A 58 -2.80 -3.53 -17.79
C HIS A 58 -3.13 -5.01 -17.62
N VAL A 59 -2.38 -5.71 -16.74
CA VAL A 59 -2.65 -7.11 -16.42
C VAL A 59 -4.05 -7.28 -15.85
N PHE A 60 -4.44 -6.43 -14.90
CA PHE A 60 -5.77 -6.52 -14.28
C PHE A 60 -6.89 -6.17 -15.26
N GLU A 61 -6.68 -5.20 -16.12
CA GLU A 61 -7.65 -4.86 -17.17
C GLU A 61 -7.88 -6.04 -18.13
N GLU A 62 -6.81 -6.73 -18.51
CA GLU A 62 -6.92 -7.92 -19.38
C GLU A 62 -7.70 -9.04 -18.71
N HIS A 63 -7.65 -9.14 -17.39
CA HIS A 63 -8.39 -10.14 -16.62
C HIS A 63 -9.80 -9.69 -16.23
N GLY A 64 -10.21 -8.49 -16.66
CA GLY A 64 -11.53 -7.93 -16.32
C GLY A 64 -11.71 -7.59 -14.87
N THR A 65 -10.63 -7.35 -14.15
CA THR A 65 -10.64 -7.04 -12.72
C THR A 65 -10.81 -5.54 -12.50
N LEU A 66 -11.73 -5.16 -11.61
CA LEU A 66 -11.91 -3.76 -11.24
C LEU A 66 -10.74 -3.30 -10.37
N VAL A 67 -10.11 -2.20 -10.78
CA VAL A 67 -8.94 -1.63 -10.08
C VAL A 67 -9.16 -0.15 -9.82
N VAL A 68 -8.82 0.29 -8.62
CA VAL A 68 -8.82 1.70 -8.24
C VAL A 68 -7.39 2.12 -7.88
N GLU A 69 -6.92 3.23 -8.45
CA GLU A 69 -5.61 3.79 -8.15
C GLU A 69 -5.73 4.88 -7.10
N ASP A 70 -4.79 4.89 -6.15
CA ASP A 70 -4.70 5.94 -5.15
C ASP A 70 -3.25 6.37 -4.94
N ASP A 71 -3.06 7.64 -4.63
CA ASP A 71 -1.76 8.13 -4.18
C ASP A 71 -1.57 7.82 -2.70
N ILE A 72 -0.45 7.19 -2.37
CA ILE A 72 -0.08 6.89 -0.99
C ILE A 72 1.36 7.32 -0.72
N LEU A 73 1.70 7.39 0.54
CA LEU A 73 3.09 7.60 0.96
C LEU A 73 3.75 6.24 1.22
N MET A 74 4.91 6.05 0.62
CA MET A 74 5.78 4.92 0.89
C MET A 74 6.94 5.41 1.72
N ILE A 75 7.03 4.94 2.96
CA ILE A 75 7.95 5.45 3.98
C ILE A 75 8.88 4.34 4.46
N ASP A 76 10.18 4.62 4.44
CA ASP A 76 11.17 3.78 5.11
C ASP A 76 11.28 4.28 6.56
N GLY A 77 10.59 3.60 7.47
CA GLY A 77 10.59 3.96 8.88
C GLY A 77 11.65 3.23 9.68
N SER A 78 12.14 3.85 10.74
CA SER A 78 13.06 3.19 11.67
C SER A 78 12.36 2.09 12.43
N ASN A 79 13.01 0.94 12.60
CA ASN A 79 12.46 -0.16 13.38
C ASN A 79 12.75 0.04 14.86
N LYS A 80 12.04 0.96 15.49
CA LYS A 80 12.18 1.23 16.93
C LYS A 80 10.89 1.80 17.51
N PRO A 81 10.70 1.64 18.82
CA PRO A 81 9.52 2.19 19.50
C PRO A 81 9.37 3.68 19.24
N GLY A 82 8.14 4.11 19.00
CA GLY A 82 7.81 5.52 18.80
C GLY A 82 7.88 6.04 17.38
N GLU A 83 8.32 5.26 16.40
CA GLU A 83 8.42 5.75 15.03
C GLU A 83 7.05 6.14 14.45
N LEU A 84 6.06 5.27 14.59
CA LEU A 84 4.70 5.60 14.13
C LEU A 84 4.14 6.81 14.86
N ALA A 85 4.35 6.89 16.18
CA ALA A 85 3.90 8.03 16.96
C ALA A 85 4.51 9.34 16.47
N ARG A 86 5.81 9.33 16.16
CA ARG A 86 6.52 10.51 15.64
C ARG A 86 5.91 10.99 14.32
N LEU A 87 5.70 10.07 13.40
CA LEU A 87 5.12 10.38 12.10
C LEU A 87 3.67 10.88 12.24
N ALA A 88 2.88 10.19 13.05
CA ALA A 88 1.47 10.53 13.24
C ALA A 88 1.30 11.91 13.88
N HIS A 89 2.13 12.27 14.88
CA HIS A 89 2.09 13.59 15.49
C HIS A 89 2.47 14.70 14.52
N LYS A 90 3.49 14.49 13.70
CA LYS A 90 3.86 15.48 12.68
C LYS A 90 2.71 15.77 11.72
N LEU A 91 2.03 14.74 11.27
CA LEU A 91 0.90 14.88 10.36
C LEU A 91 -0.30 15.52 11.04
N ALA A 92 -0.60 15.12 12.27
CA ALA A 92 -1.72 15.68 13.04
C ALA A 92 -1.51 17.18 13.28
N ASP A 93 -0.31 17.59 13.66
CA ASP A 93 0.03 19.00 13.90
C ASP A 93 -0.12 19.84 12.63
N ALA A 94 0.06 19.24 11.49
CA ALA A 94 -0.11 19.91 10.20
C ALA A 94 -1.55 19.80 9.64
N GLY A 95 -2.47 19.19 10.38
CA GLY A 95 -3.85 19.01 9.95
C GLY A 95 -4.05 17.97 8.87
N VAL A 96 -3.10 17.04 8.71
CA VAL A 96 -3.20 15.95 7.73
C VAL A 96 -3.75 14.71 8.43
N ASN A 97 -4.85 14.19 7.92
CA ASN A 97 -5.44 12.96 8.45
C ASN A 97 -4.81 11.72 7.84
N ILE A 98 -4.50 10.74 8.67
CA ILE A 98 -4.11 9.41 8.22
C ILE A 98 -5.39 8.59 8.08
N GLU A 99 -5.78 8.31 6.85
CA GLU A 99 -6.99 7.54 6.58
C GLU A 99 -6.79 6.07 6.93
N TYR A 100 -5.63 5.52 6.58
CA TYR A 100 -5.18 4.20 7.02
C TYR A 100 -3.67 4.07 6.81
N CYS A 101 -3.07 3.12 7.50
CA CYS A 101 -1.69 2.76 7.27
C CYS A 101 -1.49 1.27 7.53
N TYR A 102 -0.48 0.72 6.92
CA TYR A 102 -0.07 -0.66 7.18
C TYR A 102 1.44 -0.81 6.99
N SER A 103 2.01 -1.68 7.77
CA SER A 103 3.44 -1.99 7.71
C SER A 103 3.69 -3.37 8.27
N ALA A 104 4.79 -3.97 7.87
CA ALA A 104 5.29 -5.19 8.45
C ALA A 104 6.81 -5.11 8.43
N THR A 105 7.42 -5.20 9.60
CA THR A 105 8.87 -5.05 9.75
C THR A 105 9.47 -6.34 10.27
N PRO A 106 10.45 -6.93 9.57
CA PRO A 106 11.16 -8.08 10.12
C PRO A 106 11.80 -7.69 11.47
N PRO A 107 11.73 -8.55 12.50
CA PRO A 107 12.20 -8.19 13.84
C PRO A 107 13.63 -7.67 13.91
N ASP A 108 14.52 -8.19 13.06
CA ASP A 108 15.94 -7.84 13.10
C ASP A 108 16.34 -6.77 12.08
N ALA A 109 15.38 -6.25 11.31
CA ALA A 109 15.66 -5.21 10.33
C ALA A 109 15.84 -3.85 11.01
N LYS A 110 16.69 -3.00 10.44
CA LYS A 110 16.88 -1.63 10.93
C LYS A 110 15.76 -0.70 10.51
N LYS A 111 15.13 -0.99 9.39
CA LYS A 111 14.03 -0.20 8.82
C LYS A 111 12.91 -1.12 8.36
N GLY A 112 11.69 -0.55 8.33
CA GLY A 112 10.53 -1.22 7.79
C GLY A 112 9.80 -0.34 6.79
N LEU A 113 9.13 -0.96 5.84
CA LEU A 113 8.31 -0.25 4.88
C LEU A 113 6.93 0.03 5.47
N MET A 114 6.51 1.29 5.43
CA MET A 114 5.20 1.71 5.88
C MET A 114 4.45 2.38 4.74
N ILE A 115 3.20 2.01 4.56
CA ILE A 115 2.32 2.60 3.56
C ILE A 115 1.26 3.39 4.30
N MET A 116 1.09 4.66 3.91
CA MET A 116 0.06 5.53 4.49
C MET A 116 -0.80 6.14 3.40
N ARG A 117 -2.10 6.04 3.57
CA ARG A 117 -3.03 6.87 2.83
C ARG A 117 -3.43 8.06 3.70
N VAL A 118 -3.23 9.25 3.16
CA VAL A 118 -3.45 10.50 3.89
C VAL A 118 -4.35 11.45 3.10
N SER A 119 -4.94 12.41 3.80
CA SER A 119 -5.87 13.37 3.20
C SER A 119 -5.20 14.32 2.20
N ASN A 120 -3.90 14.59 2.36
CA ASN A 120 -3.14 15.46 1.47
C ASN A 120 -1.72 14.94 1.32
N PRO A 121 -1.46 14.08 0.32
CA PRO A 121 -0.14 13.46 0.14
C PRO A 121 1.02 14.46 -0.04
N ASN A 122 0.81 15.51 -0.81
CA ASN A 122 1.87 16.49 -1.07
C ASN A 122 2.27 17.25 0.19
N LYS A 123 1.27 17.68 0.97
CA LYS A 123 1.52 18.36 2.24
C LYS A 123 2.21 17.42 3.23
N ALA A 124 1.74 16.18 3.30
CA ALA A 124 2.32 15.17 4.17
C ALA A 124 3.79 14.93 3.85
N LEU A 125 4.13 14.80 2.58
CA LEU A 125 5.51 14.58 2.15
C LEU A 125 6.42 15.72 2.58
N LYS A 126 5.98 16.97 2.42
CA LYS A 126 6.72 18.15 2.86
C LYS A 126 6.94 18.17 4.36
N VAL A 127 5.89 17.88 5.12
CA VAL A 127 5.92 17.89 6.59
C VAL A 127 6.86 16.81 7.11
N LEU A 128 6.79 15.61 6.55
CA LEU A 128 7.62 14.49 7.00
C LEU A 128 9.09 14.64 6.62
N ASN A 129 9.38 15.37 5.54
CA ASN A 129 10.75 15.63 5.10
C ASN A 129 11.39 16.85 5.76
N SER A 130 10.65 17.57 6.56
CA SER A 130 11.17 18.77 7.24
C SER A 130 11.87 18.46 8.56
#